data_f07b69440460933343594193b62407ee
#
_entry.id   f07b69440460933343594193b62407ee
#
_cell.length_a   1.000
_cell.length_b   1.000
_cell.length_c   1.000
_cell.angle_alpha   90.00
_cell.angle_beta   90.00
_cell.angle_gamma   90.00
#
_symmetry.space_group_name_H-M   'P 1'
#
loop_
_entity.id
_entity.type
_entity.pdbx_description
1 polymer ?
#
loop_
_entity_poly.entity_id
_entity_poly.type
_entity_poly.pdbx_seq_one_letter_code
_entity_poly.pdbx_strand_id
1 'polypeptide(L)'
;MVSFASTLPSLVSLIPSPSSITNASRYPPQPGMICCKLGPDPSNEEGFRRREILQSVGAAVGMDLIARSSSFIEVANAADLIQRRQRSEFQSKIKGTLFDAMKANPDIIPSILTLALNDAMTYDKATKSGGPNGSIRLSSEISRPENKGLAAALKLLEESKKVIDSDSKGGPISYADLIQFAAQSAVKSTFLASAISKCGGNVEKGTLLYSAYGSNGQWGQFDRLFGRSDGQEPDPEGRVPQWDKASVQEMKDKFKAVGLGPRQLAVMSAFLGPDQDATEALLASDPEVLPWVQKYQRSRETVSRTDYEVDLITTLTKLSSLGQQINYEAYTYPAKKIDLTKLKL
;
A
#
# COMPACT_ATOMS: atom_id res chain seq x y z
N MET A 1 14.11 47.39 46.83
CA MET A 1 12.81 48.01 47.17
C MET A 1 12.42 48.93 46.01
N VAL A 2 11.54 48.52 45.16
CA VAL A 2 10.46 49.34 44.56
C VAL A 2 9.51 48.35 43.89
N SER A 3 8.31 48.25 44.43
CA SER A 3 7.15 47.50 43.99
C SER A 3 6.42 48.31 42.94
N PHE A 4 6.06 47.72 41.80
CA PHE A 4 5.01 48.25 40.95
C PHE A 4 3.95 47.18 40.69
N ALA A 5 2.82 47.36 41.34
CA ALA A 5 1.56 46.72 41.01
C ALA A 5 0.96 47.42 39.77
N SER A 6 0.50 46.68 38.81
CA SER A 6 -0.33 47.20 37.72
C SER A 6 -1.57 46.36 37.55
N THR A 7 -2.66 47.00 37.69
CA THR A 7 -4.07 46.59 37.68
C THR A 7 -4.55 46.23 36.29
N LEU A 8 -5.33 45.14 36.22
CA LEU A 8 -6.14 44.72 35.05
C LEU A 8 -7.43 45.52 34.98
N PRO A 9 -7.94 45.89 33.83
CA PRO A 9 -9.35 46.23 33.66
C PRO A 9 -10.15 45.06 33.08
N SER A 10 -11.21 44.69 33.79
CA SER A 10 -12.29 43.83 33.35
C SER A 10 -13.08 44.48 32.22
N LEU A 11 -13.27 43.77 31.10
CA LEU A 11 -14.28 44.11 30.09
C LEU A 11 -15.38 43.06 30.11
N VAL A 12 -16.55 43.50 30.51
CA VAL A 12 -17.83 42.82 30.54
C VAL A 12 -18.32 42.62 29.11
N SER A 13 -18.62 41.38 28.76
CA SER A 13 -19.20 41.00 27.46
C SER A 13 -20.71 41.20 27.47
N LEU A 14 -21.22 41.87 26.46
CA LEU A 14 -22.64 41.94 26.10
C LEU A 14 -22.93 40.80 25.11
N ILE A 15 -23.84 39.91 25.50
CA ILE A 15 -24.42 38.86 24.65
C ILE A 15 -25.71 39.43 24.05
N PRO A 16 -25.94 39.40 22.75
CA PRO A 16 -27.27 39.56 22.17
C PRO A 16 -27.96 38.22 21.97
N SER A 17 -29.20 38.14 22.42
CA SER A 17 -30.13 37.01 22.24
C SER A 17 -30.59 36.84 20.78
N PRO A 18 -30.96 35.61 20.35
CA PRO A 18 -31.34 35.32 18.97
C PRO A 18 -32.81 35.66 18.72
N SER A 19 -33.07 36.42 17.67
CA SER A 19 -34.37 36.57 17.06
C SER A 19 -34.64 35.45 16.07
N SER A 20 -35.76 34.79 16.26
CA SER A 20 -36.34 33.76 15.39
C SER A 20 -36.69 34.30 14.00
N ILE A 21 -36.13 33.67 12.97
CA ILE A 21 -36.63 33.79 11.61
C ILE A 21 -36.82 32.34 11.05
N THR A 22 -38.09 32.00 10.92
CA THR A 22 -38.57 30.86 10.15
C THR A 22 -38.30 31.10 8.66
N ASN A 23 -37.55 30.22 8.00
CA ASN A 23 -37.63 30.11 6.56
C ASN A 23 -37.45 28.66 6.09
N ALA A 24 -38.36 28.31 5.20
CA ALA A 24 -38.65 27.03 4.68
C ALA A 24 -37.47 26.34 3.99
N SER A 25 -37.27 25.08 4.36
CA SER A 25 -36.45 24.09 3.69
C SER A 25 -36.96 23.79 2.28
N ARG A 26 -36.14 23.96 1.26
CA ARG A 26 -36.27 23.30 -0.04
C ARG A 26 -35.14 22.31 -0.18
N TYR A 27 -35.43 21.04 0.07
CA TYR A 27 -34.59 19.92 -0.35
C TYR A 27 -34.84 19.60 -1.82
N PRO A 28 -33.81 19.34 -2.64
CA PRO A 28 -33.97 18.77 -3.97
C PRO A 28 -34.36 17.30 -3.84
N PRO A 29 -35.19 16.77 -4.81
CA PRO A 29 -35.66 15.40 -4.72
C PRO A 29 -34.55 14.39 -5.02
N GLN A 30 -34.53 13.30 -4.24
CA GLN A 30 -33.71 12.13 -4.50
C GLN A 30 -34.20 11.38 -5.73
N PRO A 31 -33.29 10.77 -6.54
CA PRO A 31 -33.70 9.93 -7.66
C PRO A 31 -34.33 8.63 -7.17
N GLY A 32 -35.58 8.41 -7.60
CA GLY A 32 -36.37 7.26 -7.23
C GLY A 32 -35.80 5.94 -7.77
N MET A 33 -35.84 4.91 -6.92
CA MET A 33 -35.68 3.52 -7.34
C MET A 33 -36.73 3.13 -8.37
N ILE A 34 -36.30 2.73 -9.56
CA ILE A 34 -37.14 2.14 -10.58
C ILE A 34 -37.37 0.67 -10.20
N CYS A 35 -38.53 0.38 -9.61
CA CYS A 35 -39.07 -0.98 -9.52
C CYS A 35 -39.70 -1.35 -10.84
N CYS A 36 -39.08 -2.21 -11.63
CA CYS A 36 -39.71 -2.86 -12.78
C CYS A 36 -40.74 -3.87 -12.29
N LYS A 37 -42.01 -3.49 -12.29
CA LYS A 37 -43.14 -4.44 -12.29
C LYS A 37 -43.42 -4.83 -13.73
N LEU A 38 -43.13 -6.06 -14.11
CA LEU A 38 -43.67 -6.68 -15.32
C LEU A 38 -45.11 -7.14 -15.02
N GLY A 39 -46.07 -6.50 -15.63
CA GLY A 39 -47.44 -7.02 -15.82
C GLY A 39 -47.61 -7.44 -17.28
N PRO A 40 -48.37 -8.49 -17.58
CA PRO A 40 -48.55 -8.96 -18.94
C PRO A 40 -49.60 -8.15 -19.67
N ASP A 41 -49.26 -7.65 -20.87
CA ASP A 41 -50.20 -7.05 -21.81
C ASP A 41 -50.48 -8.04 -22.95
N PRO A 42 -51.74 -8.40 -23.21
CA PRO A 42 -52.08 -9.37 -24.24
C PRO A 42 -52.54 -8.65 -25.52
N SER A 43 -51.66 -8.52 -26.51
CA SER A 43 -52.08 -8.39 -27.91
C SER A 43 -50.88 -8.25 -28.85
N ASN A 44 -50.49 -9.34 -29.50
CA ASN A 44 -50.20 -9.41 -30.94
C ASN A 44 -49.68 -10.80 -31.29
N GLU A 45 -50.58 -11.62 -31.76
CA GLU A 45 -50.24 -12.82 -32.53
C GLU A 45 -49.76 -12.38 -33.92
N GLU A 46 -48.61 -12.83 -34.31
CA GLU A 46 -48.09 -13.26 -35.61
C GLU A 46 -46.59 -12.99 -35.71
N GLY A 47 -45.80 -14.06 -35.63
CA GLY A 47 -44.36 -13.98 -35.84
C GLY A 47 -43.51 -15.12 -35.26
N PHE A 48 -44.12 -16.12 -34.68
CA PHE A 48 -43.44 -17.21 -34.00
C PHE A 48 -43.52 -18.55 -34.74
N ARG A 49 -42.80 -18.77 -35.84
CA ARG A 49 -42.71 -20.11 -36.44
C ARG A 49 -41.35 -20.56 -36.99
N ARG A 50 -40.29 -19.81 -36.77
CA ARG A 50 -38.94 -20.26 -37.20
C ARG A 50 -37.88 -20.38 -36.11
N ARG A 51 -38.17 -19.94 -34.91
CA ARG A 51 -37.23 -20.06 -33.77
C ARG A 51 -37.45 -21.26 -32.85
N GLU A 52 -38.66 -21.82 -32.82
CA GLU A 52 -39.00 -22.94 -31.92
C GLU A 52 -38.50 -24.30 -32.41
N ILE A 53 -38.28 -24.49 -33.72
CA ILE A 53 -37.78 -25.77 -34.24
C ILE A 53 -36.28 -25.97 -34.04
N LEU A 54 -35.52 -24.89 -33.79
CA LEU A 54 -34.10 -24.97 -33.48
C LEU A 54 -33.80 -25.12 -31.98
N GLN A 55 -34.79 -24.87 -31.12
CA GLN A 55 -34.64 -25.05 -29.67
C GLN A 55 -34.94 -26.45 -29.15
N SER A 56 -35.75 -27.24 -29.89
CA SER A 56 -36.13 -28.57 -29.41
C SER A 56 -35.16 -29.71 -29.75
N VAL A 57 -34.24 -29.52 -30.70
CA VAL A 57 -33.22 -30.52 -31.03
C VAL A 57 -31.89 -30.24 -30.34
N GLY A 58 -31.65 -28.99 -29.90
CA GLY A 58 -30.46 -28.58 -29.13
C GLY A 58 -30.55 -28.88 -27.64
N ALA A 59 -31.75 -29.09 -27.10
CA ALA A 59 -31.95 -29.17 -25.64
C ALA A 59 -31.55 -30.52 -25.01
N ALA A 60 -31.61 -31.61 -25.76
CA ALA A 60 -31.30 -32.93 -25.22
C ALA A 60 -29.80 -33.24 -25.17
N VAL A 61 -28.99 -32.64 -26.06
CA VAL A 61 -27.51 -32.84 -26.07
C VAL A 61 -26.81 -31.74 -25.29
N GLY A 62 -27.45 -30.56 -25.10
CA GLY A 62 -26.88 -29.43 -24.38
C GLY A 62 -26.95 -29.55 -22.86
N MET A 63 -27.94 -30.26 -22.30
CA MET A 63 -28.08 -30.35 -20.83
C MET A 63 -27.03 -31.24 -20.18
N ASP A 64 -26.57 -32.28 -20.85
CA ASP A 64 -25.47 -33.12 -20.30
C ASP A 64 -24.09 -32.43 -20.35
N LEU A 65 -23.86 -31.56 -21.32
CA LEU A 65 -22.65 -30.76 -21.42
C LEU A 65 -22.64 -29.58 -20.44
N ILE A 66 -23.80 -28.97 -20.18
CA ILE A 66 -23.93 -27.85 -19.23
C ILE A 66 -23.85 -28.36 -17.78
N ALA A 67 -24.44 -29.52 -17.47
CA ALA A 67 -24.32 -30.12 -16.14
C ALA A 67 -22.89 -30.56 -15.81
N ARG A 68 -22.12 -30.98 -16.81
CA ARG A 68 -20.69 -31.31 -16.62
C ARG A 68 -19.80 -30.08 -16.58
N SER A 69 -20.14 -29.01 -17.32
CA SER A 69 -19.38 -27.76 -17.29
C SER A 69 -19.60 -26.96 -16.00
N SER A 70 -20.78 -27.03 -15.38
CA SER A 70 -21.05 -26.33 -14.12
C SER A 70 -20.22 -26.90 -12.96
N SER A 71 -20.02 -28.22 -12.89
CA SER A 71 -19.18 -28.83 -11.86
C SER A 71 -17.70 -28.48 -12.03
N PHE A 72 -17.20 -28.34 -13.27
CA PHE A 72 -15.83 -27.91 -13.52
C PHE A 72 -15.61 -26.42 -13.19
N ILE A 73 -16.61 -25.57 -13.45
CA ILE A 73 -16.57 -24.14 -13.12
C ILE A 73 -16.63 -23.96 -11.58
N GLU A 74 -17.44 -24.74 -10.88
CA GLU A 74 -17.51 -24.70 -9.41
C GLU A 74 -16.21 -25.17 -8.75
N VAL A 75 -15.58 -26.23 -9.25
CA VAL A 75 -14.29 -26.74 -8.76
C VAL A 75 -13.16 -25.74 -9.07
N ALA A 76 -13.14 -25.13 -10.25
CA ALA A 76 -12.17 -24.11 -10.60
C ALA A 76 -12.32 -22.85 -9.73
N ASN A 77 -13.54 -22.39 -9.48
CA ASN A 77 -13.81 -21.28 -8.58
C ASN A 77 -13.44 -21.59 -7.13
N ALA A 78 -13.70 -22.81 -6.65
CA ALA A 78 -13.30 -23.22 -5.31
C ALA A 78 -11.77 -23.29 -5.16
N ALA A 79 -11.05 -23.78 -6.18
CA ALA A 79 -9.59 -23.81 -6.16
C ALA A 79 -8.99 -22.39 -6.13
N ASP A 80 -9.50 -21.46 -6.93
CA ASP A 80 -9.07 -20.07 -6.93
C ASP A 80 -9.37 -19.39 -5.57
N LEU A 81 -10.51 -19.63 -4.97
CA LEU A 81 -10.84 -19.11 -3.63
C LEU A 81 -9.89 -19.65 -2.56
N ILE A 82 -9.55 -20.93 -2.62
CA ILE A 82 -8.59 -21.53 -1.69
C ILE A 82 -7.21 -20.90 -1.86
N GLN A 83 -6.74 -20.72 -3.08
CA GLN A 83 -5.45 -20.09 -3.36
C GLN A 83 -5.41 -18.64 -2.87
N ARG A 84 -6.46 -17.87 -3.13
CA ARG A 84 -6.57 -16.49 -2.63
C ARG A 84 -6.55 -16.42 -1.11
N ARG A 85 -7.25 -17.33 -0.44
CA ARG A 85 -7.26 -17.44 1.03
C ARG A 85 -5.86 -17.76 1.55
N GLN A 86 -5.18 -18.77 0.99
CA GLN A 86 -3.82 -19.14 1.38
C GLN A 86 -2.84 -17.96 1.25
N ARG A 87 -2.88 -17.23 0.14
CA ARG A 87 -2.05 -16.03 -0.05
C ARG A 87 -2.37 -14.95 0.97
N SER A 88 -3.65 -14.70 1.23
CA SER A 88 -4.09 -13.70 2.21
C SER A 88 -3.65 -14.05 3.63
N GLU A 89 -3.77 -15.31 4.03
CA GLU A 89 -3.31 -15.81 5.33
C GLU A 89 -1.78 -15.66 5.46
N PHE A 90 -1.03 -16.06 4.45
CA PHE A 90 0.43 -15.91 4.43
C PHE A 90 0.86 -14.44 4.47
N GLN A 91 0.23 -13.59 3.66
CA GLN A 91 0.50 -12.15 3.65
C GLN A 91 0.18 -11.51 5.02
N SER A 92 -0.89 -11.93 5.68
CA SER A 92 -1.25 -11.44 7.02
C SER A 92 -0.19 -11.82 8.05
N LYS A 93 0.35 -13.04 7.96
CA LYS A 93 1.45 -13.49 8.80
C LYS A 93 2.72 -12.69 8.58
N ILE A 94 3.11 -12.47 7.32
CA ILE A 94 4.26 -11.64 6.97
C ILE A 94 4.14 -10.26 7.61
N LYS A 95 2.99 -9.60 7.41
CA LYS A 95 2.73 -8.26 7.97
C LYS A 95 2.77 -8.25 9.50
N GLY A 96 2.19 -9.25 10.16
CA GLY A 96 2.22 -9.38 11.61
C GLY A 96 3.65 -9.54 12.13
N THR A 97 4.41 -10.50 11.60
CA THR A 97 5.81 -10.74 12.01
C THR A 97 6.67 -9.49 11.82
N LEU A 98 6.56 -8.82 10.65
CA LEU A 98 7.33 -7.62 10.37
C LEU A 98 6.91 -6.43 11.23
N PHE A 99 5.61 -6.27 11.49
CA PHE A 99 5.12 -5.21 12.37
C PHE A 99 5.63 -5.38 13.81
N ASP A 100 5.62 -6.61 14.33
CA ASP A 100 6.14 -6.92 15.66
C ASP A 100 7.66 -6.67 15.73
N ALA A 101 8.39 -7.03 14.68
CA ALA A 101 9.84 -6.75 14.58
C ALA A 101 10.13 -5.23 14.59
N MET A 102 9.35 -4.41 13.85
CA MET A 102 9.49 -2.96 13.84
C MET A 102 9.13 -2.34 15.20
N LYS A 103 8.09 -2.85 15.86
CA LYS A 103 7.68 -2.40 17.19
C LYS A 103 8.75 -2.69 18.25
N ALA A 104 9.42 -3.83 18.15
CA ALA A 104 10.51 -4.22 19.05
C ALA A 104 11.82 -3.42 18.80
N ASN A 105 12.01 -2.90 17.58
CA ASN A 105 13.22 -2.22 17.15
C ASN A 105 12.90 -0.90 16.43
N PRO A 106 12.35 0.11 17.11
CA PRO A 106 11.90 1.35 16.44
C PRO A 106 13.05 2.14 15.81
N ASP A 107 14.26 2.05 16.38
CA ASP A 107 15.44 2.79 15.91
C ASP A 107 15.95 2.29 14.54
N ILE A 108 15.55 1.08 14.12
CA ILE A 108 15.95 0.53 12.83
C ILE A 108 15.03 0.96 11.68
N ILE A 109 13.88 1.55 12.00
CA ILE A 109 12.88 1.96 11.01
C ILE A 109 13.47 2.82 9.89
N PRO A 110 14.24 3.88 10.15
CA PRO A 110 14.84 4.68 9.08
C PRO A 110 15.71 3.85 8.13
N SER A 111 16.52 2.94 8.68
CA SER A 111 17.37 2.04 7.86
C SER A 111 16.56 1.07 7.01
N ILE A 112 15.41 0.57 7.51
CA ILE A 112 14.48 -0.26 6.73
C ILE A 112 13.86 0.54 5.57
N LEU A 113 13.46 1.78 5.83
CA LEU A 113 12.89 2.65 4.80
C LEU A 113 13.92 2.96 3.71
N THR A 114 15.15 3.30 4.10
CA THR A 114 16.25 3.56 3.15
C THR A 114 16.62 2.30 2.36
N LEU A 115 16.66 1.13 3.03
CA LEU A 115 16.92 -0.15 2.36
C LEU A 115 15.91 -0.43 1.24
N ALA A 116 14.62 -0.24 1.52
CA ALA A 116 13.56 -0.45 0.55
C ALA A 116 13.57 0.57 -0.59
N LEU A 117 13.93 1.83 -0.29
CA LEU A 117 14.11 2.86 -1.31
C LEU A 117 15.30 2.52 -2.22
N ASN A 118 16.46 2.18 -1.64
CA ASN A 118 17.66 1.90 -2.40
C ASN A 118 17.47 0.70 -3.33
N ASP A 119 16.85 -0.40 -2.83
CA ASP A 119 16.48 -1.55 -3.66
C ASP A 119 15.59 -1.14 -4.84
N ALA A 120 14.56 -0.32 -4.60
CA ALA A 120 13.63 0.11 -5.64
C ALA A 120 14.23 1.10 -6.65
N MET A 121 15.14 1.99 -6.19
CA MET A 121 15.73 3.06 -6.99
C MET A 121 16.85 2.57 -7.92
N THR A 122 17.22 1.30 -7.86
CA THR A 122 18.10 0.67 -8.85
C THR A 122 17.43 0.53 -10.22
N TYR A 123 16.12 0.77 -10.33
CA TYR A 123 15.39 0.63 -11.59
C TYR A 123 15.89 1.58 -12.67
N ASP A 124 16.22 1.00 -13.83
CA ASP A 124 16.52 1.74 -15.05
C ASP A 124 15.42 1.51 -16.09
N LYS A 125 14.78 2.61 -16.48
CA LYS A 125 13.66 2.61 -17.41
C LYS A 125 14.06 2.26 -18.84
N ALA A 126 15.31 2.58 -19.24
CA ALA A 126 15.82 2.34 -20.59
C ALA A 126 16.09 0.86 -20.82
N THR A 127 16.74 0.19 -19.86
CA THR A 127 17.08 -1.23 -19.92
C THR A 127 15.99 -2.12 -19.31
N LYS A 128 15.02 -1.53 -18.60
CA LYS A 128 13.98 -2.24 -17.83
C LYS A 128 14.56 -3.25 -16.83
N SER A 129 15.69 -2.92 -16.23
CA SER A 129 16.40 -3.77 -15.27
C SER A 129 16.48 -3.10 -13.90
N GLY A 130 16.72 -3.88 -12.84
CA GLY A 130 16.73 -3.40 -11.46
C GLY A 130 15.32 -3.23 -10.89
N GLY A 131 15.20 -2.37 -9.90
CA GLY A 131 13.96 -2.16 -9.15
C GLY A 131 13.87 -3.04 -7.91
N PRO A 132 12.72 -3.07 -7.21
CA PRO A 132 12.55 -3.77 -5.93
C PRO A 132 12.60 -5.30 -6.11
N ASN A 133 13.79 -5.82 -6.40
CA ASN A 133 14.08 -7.22 -6.69
C ASN A 133 14.87 -7.92 -5.57
N GLY A 134 15.16 -7.21 -4.46
CA GLY A 134 15.88 -7.75 -3.31
C GLY A 134 17.36 -8.06 -3.59
N SER A 135 17.95 -7.55 -4.67
CA SER A 135 19.38 -7.73 -4.99
C SER A 135 20.29 -7.08 -3.95
N ILE A 136 19.81 -6.04 -3.28
CA ILE A 136 20.53 -5.32 -2.22
C ILE A 136 21.03 -6.24 -1.08
N ARG A 137 20.45 -7.45 -0.93
CA ARG A 137 20.93 -8.46 0.02
C ARG A 137 22.31 -9.05 -0.35
N LEU A 138 22.71 -8.93 -1.62
CA LEU A 138 23.97 -9.50 -2.10
C LEU A 138 25.16 -8.70 -1.52
N SER A 139 26.20 -9.41 -1.10
CA SER A 139 27.34 -8.81 -0.40
C SER A 139 28.02 -7.69 -1.18
N SER A 140 28.09 -7.82 -2.51
CA SER A 140 28.66 -6.81 -3.40
C SER A 140 27.82 -5.55 -3.49
N GLU A 141 26.50 -5.62 -3.25
CA GLU A 141 25.60 -4.47 -3.31
C GLU A 141 25.43 -3.81 -1.95
N ILE A 142 25.19 -4.60 -0.88
CA ILE A 142 25.00 -4.05 0.47
C ILE A 142 26.28 -3.35 1.00
N SER A 143 27.47 -3.72 0.50
CA SER A 143 28.73 -3.09 0.88
C SER A 143 29.02 -1.76 0.17
N ARG A 144 28.21 -1.35 -0.79
CA ARG A 144 28.37 -0.09 -1.53
C ARG A 144 28.20 1.13 -0.61
N PRO A 145 28.86 2.25 -0.94
CA PRO A 145 28.78 3.48 -0.14
C PRO A 145 27.36 3.99 0.13
N GLU A 146 26.46 3.88 -0.85
CA GLU A 146 25.04 4.29 -0.75
C GLU A 146 24.23 3.43 0.21
N ASN A 147 24.72 2.22 0.52
CA ASN A 147 24.06 1.26 1.41
C ASN A 147 24.73 1.18 2.79
N LYS A 148 25.65 2.12 3.06
CA LYS A 148 26.37 2.16 4.35
C LYS A 148 25.38 2.27 5.52
N GLY A 149 25.51 1.38 6.50
CA GLY A 149 24.66 1.36 7.70
C GLY A 149 23.37 0.53 7.56
N LEU A 150 23.08 -0.03 6.38
CA LEU A 150 21.85 -0.82 6.14
C LEU A 150 22.00 -2.30 6.51
N ALA A 151 23.20 -2.78 6.79
CA ALA A 151 23.45 -4.19 7.11
C ALA A 151 22.67 -4.68 8.35
N ALA A 152 22.47 -3.83 9.35
CA ALA A 152 21.69 -4.17 10.55
C ALA A 152 20.19 -4.36 10.20
N ALA A 153 19.66 -3.52 9.32
CA ALA A 153 18.30 -3.65 8.80
C ALA A 153 18.12 -4.97 8.04
N LEU A 154 19.07 -5.28 7.14
CA LEU A 154 19.04 -6.54 6.40
C LEU A 154 19.09 -7.75 7.34
N LYS A 155 19.94 -7.73 8.36
CA LYS A 155 20.03 -8.81 9.35
C LYS A 155 18.72 -9.04 10.10
N LEU A 156 18.04 -7.97 10.53
CA LEU A 156 16.71 -8.07 11.16
C LEU A 156 15.70 -8.70 10.22
N LEU A 157 15.76 -8.36 8.93
CA LEU A 157 14.88 -8.95 7.91
C LEU A 157 15.18 -10.44 7.68
N GLU A 158 16.45 -10.85 7.70
CA GLU A 158 16.83 -12.25 7.61
C GLU A 158 16.34 -13.08 8.81
N GLU A 159 16.39 -12.51 10.01
CA GLU A 159 15.82 -13.14 11.21
C GLU A 159 14.28 -13.27 11.09
N SER A 160 13.62 -12.20 10.67
CA SER A 160 12.16 -12.20 10.41
C SER A 160 11.78 -13.22 9.32
N LYS A 161 12.59 -13.33 8.25
CA LYS A 161 12.39 -14.28 7.16
C LYS A 161 12.41 -15.72 7.68
N LYS A 162 13.33 -16.08 8.55
CA LYS A 162 13.39 -17.44 9.14
C LYS A 162 12.08 -17.80 9.87
N VAL A 163 11.50 -16.83 10.61
CA VAL A 163 10.21 -17.01 11.30
C VAL A 163 9.05 -17.14 10.32
N ILE A 164 9.04 -16.32 9.26
CA ILE A 164 8.01 -16.36 8.24
C ILE A 164 8.06 -17.69 7.48
N ASP A 165 9.24 -18.10 7.06
CA ASP A 165 9.45 -19.30 6.24
C ASP A 165 9.20 -20.59 7.01
N SER A 166 9.42 -20.62 8.33
CA SER A 166 9.20 -21.83 9.16
C SER A 166 7.77 -22.38 9.09
N ASP A 167 6.80 -21.51 8.86
CA ASP A 167 5.38 -21.87 8.77
C ASP A 167 4.83 -21.76 7.33
N SER A 168 5.68 -21.42 6.36
CA SER A 168 5.23 -21.26 4.98
C SER A 168 5.01 -22.61 4.32
N LYS A 169 3.77 -22.86 3.89
CA LYS A 169 3.43 -24.06 3.12
C LYS A 169 3.56 -23.85 1.60
N GLY A 170 3.58 -22.59 1.17
CA GLY A 170 3.65 -22.19 -0.25
C GLY A 170 5.04 -21.82 -0.76
N GLY A 171 6.09 -22.16 0.00
CA GLY A 171 7.47 -21.83 -0.30
C GLY A 171 7.96 -20.59 0.50
N PRO A 172 9.29 -20.32 0.49
CA PRO A 172 9.87 -19.22 1.23
C PRO A 172 9.46 -17.88 0.61
N ILE A 173 9.31 -16.84 1.46
CA ILE A 173 9.13 -15.47 0.97
C ILE A 173 10.37 -14.99 0.21
N SER A 174 10.17 -14.30 -0.93
CA SER A 174 11.27 -13.63 -1.62
C SER A 174 11.82 -12.45 -0.79
N TYR A 175 13.10 -12.11 -0.95
CA TYR A 175 13.66 -10.90 -0.35
C TYR A 175 13.03 -9.64 -0.91
N ALA A 176 12.68 -9.64 -2.19
CA ALA A 176 11.98 -8.56 -2.84
C ALA A 176 10.65 -8.22 -2.14
N ASP A 177 9.83 -9.23 -1.85
CA ASP A 177 8.60 -9.03 -1.10
C ASP A 177 8.89 -8.68 0.37
N LEU A 178 9.82 -9.38 1.01
CA LEU A 178 10.18 -9.14 2.41
C LEU A 178 10.57 -7.68 2.67
N ILE A 179 11.46 -7.12 1.84
CA ILE A 179 11.95 -5.75 1.98
C ILE A 179 10.80 -4.74 1.80
N GLN A 180 9.97 -4.91 0.78
CA GLN A 180 8.87 -3.99 0.51
C GLN A 180 7.77 -4.08 1.59
N PHE A 181 7.44 -5.27 2.09
CA PHE A 181 6.50 -5.42 3.21
C PHE A 181 7.08 -4.94 4.54
N ALA A 182 8.39 -4.98 4.70
CA ALA A 182 9.04 -4.37 5.86
C ALA A 182 8.90 -2.84 5.84
N ALA A 183 9.10 -2.20 4.68
CA ALA A 183 8.84 -0.77 4.53
C ALA A 183 7.37 -0.41 4.82
N GLN A 184 6.42 -1.21 4.32
CA GLN A 184 4.99 -1.04 4.67
C GLN A 184 4.77 -1.11 6.19
N SER A 185 5.35 -2.10 6.85
CA SER A 185 5.19 -2.31 8.30
C SER A 185 5.86 -1.18 9.10
N ALA A 186 7.02 -0.71 8.65
CA ALA A 186 7.72 0.44 9.22
C ALA A 186 6.88 1.72 9.12
N VAL A 187 6.33 2.03 7.94
CA VAL A 187 5.43 3.19 7.74
C VAL A 187 4.19 3.08 8.61
N LYS A 188 3.55 1.92 8.68
CA LYS A 188 2.37 1.70 9.55
C LYS A 188 2.71 1.90 11.02
N SER A 189 3.88 1.44 11.46
CA SER A 189 4.35 1.62 12.83
C SER A 189 4.55 3.10 13.16
N THR A 190 5.18 3.89 12.26
CA THR A 190 5.35 5.34 12.46
C THR A 190 4.01 6.09 12.48
N PHE A 191 3.06 5.70 11.63
CA PHE A 191 1.73 6.31 11.63
C PHE A 191 0.97 6.04 12.93
N LEU A 192 1.01 4.79 13.40
CA LEU A 192 0.41 4.43 14.68
C LEU A 192 1.07 5.15 15.86
N ALA A 193 2.40 5.20 15.89
CA ALA A 193 3.15 5.90 16.94
C ALA A 193 2.78 7.39 16.98
N SER A 194 2.66 8.03 15.82
CA SER A 194 2.21 9.42 15.71
C SER A 194 0.78 9.61 16.21
N ALA A 195 -0.14 8.71 15.90
CA ALA A 195 -1.52 8.76 16.37
C ALA A 195 -1.60 8.60 17.92
N ILE A 196 -0.80 7.69 18.47
CA ILE A 196 -0.68 7.50 19.93
C ILE A 196 -0.14 8.77 20.59
N SER A 197 0.91 9.38 20.03
CA SER A 197 1.48 10.64 20.53
C SER A 197 0.45 11.77 20.55
N LYS A 198 -0.34 11.92 19.48
CA LYS A 198 -1.43 12.92 19.41
C LYS A 198 -2.56 12.67 20.42
N CYS A 199 -2.70 11.45 20.89
CA CYS A 199 -3.63 11.08 21.96
C CYS A 199 -2.99 11.13 23.36
N GLY A 200 -1.89 11.87 23.52
CA GLY A 200 -1.19 12.01 24.80
C GLY A 200 -0.57 10.71 25.31
N GLY A 201 -0.15 9.81 24.41
CA GLY A 201 0.43 8.51 24.74
C GLY A 201 -0.60 7.40 25.04
N ASN A 202 -1.90 7.68 24.91
CA ASN A 202 -2.92 6.65 25.11
C ASN A 202 -3.01 5.72 23.91
N VAL A 203 -2.59 4.46 24.10
CA VAL A 203 -2.52 3.45 23.04
C VAL A 203 -3.87 3.11 22.44
N GLU A 204 -4.92 2.95 23.27
CA GLU A 204 -6.27 2.61 22.79
C GLU A 204 -6.87 3.72 21.93
N LYS A 205 -6.79 4.99 22.42
CA LYS A 205 -7.26 6.15 21.66
C LYS A 205 -6.45 6.36 20.39
N GLY A 206 -5.13 6.20 20.45
CA GLY A 206 -4.26 6.31 19.28
C GLY A 206 -4.55 5.23 18.23
N THR A 207 -4.80 3.99 18.64
CA THR A 207 -5.18 2.90 17.73
C THR A 207 -6.54 3.18 17.09
N LEU A 208 -7.51 3.68 17.86
CA LEU A 208 -8.82 4.07 17.34
C LEU A 208 -8.69 5.22 16.33
N LEU A 209 -7.91 6.26 16.67
CA LEU A 209 -7.63 7.39 15.80
C LEU A 209 -6.99 6.92 14.47
N TYR A 210 -5.95 6.09 14.54
CA TYR A 210 -5.29 5.53 13.38
C TYR A 210 -6.26 4.72 12.50
N SER A 211 -7.15 3.93 13.11
CA SER A 211 -8.14 3.13 12.39
C SER A 211 -9.25 3.97 11.75
N ALA A 212 -9.66 5.06 12.41
CA ALA A 212 -10.77 5.90 11.97
C ALA A 212 -10.37 6.89 10.84
N TYR A 213 -9.19 7.49 10.97
CA TYR A 213 -8.69 8.50 10.03
C TYR A 213 -7.54 7.99 9.16
N GLY A 214 -7.06 6.79 9.47
CA GLY A 214 -5.88 6.24 8.82
C GLY A 214 -6.11 5.94 7.35
N SER A 215 -5.03 6.00 6.69
CA SER A 215 -4.84 5.62 5.30
C SER A 215 -4.97 4.10 5.07
N ASN A 216 -5.51 3.34 6.04
CA ASN A 216 -5.59 1.87 5.97
C ASN A 216 -6.23 1.35 4.68
N GLY A 217 -7.25 2.04 4.16
CA GLY A 217 -7.89 1.68 2.89
C GLY A 217 -6.98 1.85 1.67
N GLN A 218 -5.95 2.70 1.75
CA GLN A 218 -5.04 2.98 0.64
C GLN A 218 -4.02 1.86 0.40
N TRP A 219 -3.77 1.01 1.39
CA TRP A 219 -2.83 -0.10 1.27
C TRP A 219 -3.28 -1.23 0.34
N GLY A 220 -4.55 -1.27 -0.05
CA GLY A 220 -5.08 -2.34 -0.88
C GLY A 220 -4.36 -2.53 -2.22
N GLN A 221 -3.87 -1.44 -2.84
CA GLN A 221 -3.09 -1.53 -4.08
C GLN A 221 -1.68 -2.06 -3.83
N PHE A 222 -1.02 -1.59 -2.77
CA PHE A 222 0.28 -2.10 -2.35
C PHE A 222 0.20 -3.60 -2.05
N ASP A 223 -0.82 -4.03 -1.34
CA ASP A 223 -1.03 -5.42 -0.93
C ASP A 223 -1.22 -6.39 -2.11
N ARG A 224 -1.63 -5.88 -3.27
CA ARG A 224 -1.71 -6.67 -4.52
C ARG A 224 -0.33 -6.93 -5.13
N LEU A 225 0.67 -6.10 -4.84
CA LEU A 225 2.04 -6.26 -5.29
C LEU A 225 2.76 -7.31 -4.43
N PHE A 226 2.26 -8.55 -4.44
CA PHE A 226 2.78 -9.68 -3.69
C PHE A 226 3.11 -10.82 -4.65
N GLY A 227 4.35 -11.32 -4.62
CA GLY A 227 4.86 -12.32 -5.55
C GLY A 227 5.96 -11.77 -6.47
N ARG A 228 6.80 -10.85 -5.95
CA ARG A 228 8.03 -10.40 -6.63
C ARG A 228 9.06 -11.51 -6.64
N SER A 229 9.86 -11.55 -7.69
CA SER A 229 10.98 -12.49 -7.81
C SER A 229 12.27 -11.84 -7.34
N ASP A 230 13.15 -12.63 -6.73
CA ASP A 230 14.46 -12.17 -6.29
C ASP A 230 15.44 -12.06 -7.47
N GLY A 231 16.16 -10.93 -7.53
CA GLY A 231 17.33 -10.78 -8.39
C GLY A 231 18.43 -11.78 -8.00
N GLN A 232 19.06 -12.38 -8.99
CA GLN A 232 20.14 -13.34 -8.76
C GLN A 232 21.52 -12.70 -8.79
N GLU A 233 21.61 -11.53 -9.42
CA GLU A 233 22.83 -10.77 -9.58
C GLU A 233 22.65 -9.37 -8.96
N PRO A 234 23.73 -8.74 -8.52
CA PRO A 234 23.68 -7.36 -8.00
C PRO A 234 23.30 -6.39 -9.13
N ASP A 235 22.48 -5.41 -8.78
CA ASP A 235 22.13 -4.37 -9.72
C ASP A 235 23.36 -3.47 -10.04
N PRO A 236 23.40 -2.83 -11.23
CA PRO A 236 24.50 -1.96 -11.63
C PRO A 236 24.74 -0.79 -10.65
N GLU A 237 26.01 -0.47 -10.44
CA GLU A 237 26.45 0.63 -9.59
C GLU A 237 26.06 2.02 -10.15
N GLY A 238 26.01 3.03 -9.27
CA GLY A 238 25.79 4.43 -9.64
C GLY A 238 24.34 4.80 -9.93
N ARG A 239 23.39 3.87 -9.79
CA ARG A 239 21.95 4.16 -9.96
C ARG A 239 21.38 4.89 -8.76
N VAL A 240 21.81 4.52 -7.55
CA VAL A 240 21.38 5.13 -6.27
C VAL A 240 22.49 6.06 -5.78
N PRO A 241 22.19 7.29 -5.36
CA PRO A 241 23.18 8.19 -4.79
C PRO A 241 23.38 7.93 -3.31
N GLN A 242 24.45 8.48 -2.73
CA GLN A 242 24.56 8.61 -1.28
C GLN A 242 23.66 9.77 -0.83
N TRP A 243 22.47 9.46 -0.30
CA TRP A 243 21.44 10.45 0.02
C TRP A 243 21.94 11.55 0.97
N ASP A 244 22.81 11.22 1.91
CA ASP A 244 23.41 12.13 2.89
C ASP A 244 24.40 13.13 2.27
N LYS A 245 24.88 12.88 1.05
CA LYS A 245 25.85 13.71 0.34
C LYS A 245 25.30 14.30 -0.96
N ALA A 246 24.20 13.76 -1.44
CA ALA A 246 23.60 14.17 -2.69
C ALA A 246 23.03 15.58 -2.61
N SER A 247 23.23 16.36 -3.67
CA SER A 247 22.54 17.64 -3.82
C SER A 247 21.03 17.43 -4.09
N VAL A 248 20.19 18.42 -3.76
CA VAL A 248 18.76 18.36 -4.05
C VAL A 248 18.48 18.16 -5.54
N GLN A 249 19.31 18.75 -6.39
CA GLN A 249 19.19 18.57 -7.84
C GLN A 249 19.47 17.12 -8.24
N GLU A 250 20.51 16.49 -7.70
CA GLU A 250 20.79 15.07 -7.95
C GLU A 250 19.65 14.17 -7.46
N MET A 251 19.10 14.42 -6.27
CA MET A 251 17.93 13.71 -5.76
C MET A 251 16.73 13.86 -6.72
N LYS A 252 16.44 15.06 -7.20
CA LYS A 252 15.38 15.32 -8.19
C LYS A 252 15.60 14.53 -9.48
N ASP A 253 16.83 14.51 -9.99
CA ASP A 253 17.16 13.81 -11.23
C ASP A 253 17.00 12.29 -11.07
N LYS A 254 17.41 11.72 -9.92
CA LYS A 254 17.21 10.29 -9.62
C LYS A 254 15.73 9.93 -9.51
N PHE A 255 14.92 10.73 -8.82
CA PHE A 255 13.48 10.51 -8.74
C PHE A 255 12.82 10.65 -10.12
N LYS A 256 13.23 11.64 -10.92
CA LYS A 256 12.72 11.83 -12.27
C LYS A 256 13.05 10.67 -13.21
N ALA A 257 14.22 10.06 -13.08
CA ALA A 257 14.64 8.90 -13.87
C ALA A 257 13.66 7.72 -13.70
N VAL A 258 13.13 7.50 -12.50
CA VAL A 258 12.13 6.46 -12.22
C VAL A 258 10.67 6.92 -12.40
N GLY A 259 10.46 8.15 -12.91
CA GLY A 259 9.13 8.69 -13.20
C GLY A 259 8.41 9.31 -12.00
N LEU A 260 9.16 9.78 -11.02
CA LEU A 260 8.69 10.49 -9.84
C LEU A 260 9.14 11.96 -9.91
N GLY A 261 8.38 12.86 -9.28
CA GLY A 261 8.67 14.29 -9.29
C GLY A 261 9.02 14.89 -7.93
N PRO A 262 9.17 16.22 -7.84
CA PRO A 262 9.48 16.93 -6.59
C PRO A 262 8.51 16.63 -5.45
N ARG A 263 7.22 16.43 -5.77
CA ARG A 263 6.18 16.02 -4.81
C ARG A 263 6.53 14.68 -4.15
N GLN A 264 6.91 13.68 -4.96
CA GLN A 264 7.26 12.36 -4.47
C GLN A 264 8.59 12.37 -3.70
N LEU A 265 9.55 13.17 -4.14
CA LEU A 265 10.80 13.39 -3.40
C LEU A 265 10.52 13.94 -1.99
N ALA A 266 9.70 14.99 -1.89
CA ALA A 266 9.38 15.62 -0.60
C ALA A 266 8.63 14.66 0.35
N VAL A 267 7.66 13.87 -0.14
CA VAL A 267 6.90 12.94 0.70
C VAL A 267 7.75 11.76 1.19
N MET A 268 8.81 11.42 0.47
CA MET A 268 9.73 10.32 0.80
C MET A 268 10.90 10.76 1.69
N SER A 269 10.86 11.96 2.27
CA SER A 269 11.95 12.51 3.12
C SER A 269 12.45 11.54 4.20
N ALA A 270 11.54 10.80 4.84
CA ALA A 270 11.88 9.80 5.85
C ALA A 270 12.65 8.57 5.31
N PHE A 271 12.75 8.41 3.99
CA PHE A 271 13.47 7.30 3.34
C PHE A 271 14.89 7.68 2.92
N LEU A 272 15.21 8.98 2.90
CA LEU A 272 16.47 9.50 2.38
C LEU A 272 17.60 9.58 3.44
N GLY A 273 17.30 9.24 4.68
CA GLY A 273 18.28 9.28 5.75
C GLY A 273 17.65 9.05 7.11
N PRO A 274 18.48 9.01 8.17
CA PRO A 274 18.01 8.70 9.51
C PRO A 274 17.24 9.86 10.17
N ASP A 275 17.46 11.09 9.71
CA ASP A 275 16.85 12.32 10.23
C ASP A 275 15.94 12.95 9.18
N GLN A 276 14.64 12.77 9.35
CA GLN A 276 13.64 13.30 8.42
C GLN A 276 13.61 14.82 8.42
N ASP A 277 13.76 15.46 9.59
CA ASP A 277 13.67 16.92 9.70
C ASP A 277 14.88 17.61 9.05
N ALA A 278 16.09 17.05 9.25
CA ALA A 278 17.30 17.51 8.56
C ALA A 278 17.17 17.35 7.03
N THR A 279 16.64 16.21 6.58
CA THR A 279 16.37 15.96 5.16
C THR A 279 15.39 16.97 4.59
N GLU A 280 14.29 17.23 5.28
CA GLU A 280 13.29 18.22 4.86
C GLU A 280 13.84 19.64 4.83
N ALA A 281 14.69 20.02 5.78
CA ALA A 281 15.39 21.32 5.76
C ALA A 281 16.30 21.46 4.52
N LEU A 282 17.02 20.39 4.15
CA LEU A 282 17.80 20.35 2.93
C LEU A 282 16.90 20.49 1.68
N LEU A 283 15.85 19.68 1.58
CA LEU A 283 14.92 19.69 0.44
C LEU A 283 14.20 21.05 0.29
N ALA A 284 13.92 21.75 1.38
CA ALA A 284 13.29 23.05 1.40
C ALA A 284 14.17 24.16 0.81
N SER A 285 15.47 23.93 0.60
CA SER A 285 16.34 24.87 -0.09
C SER A 285 16.04 25.01 -1.59
N ASP A 286 15.34 24.04 -2.17
CA ASP A 286 14.97 24.04 -3.60
C ASP A 286 13.55 24.62 -3.78
N PRO A 287 13.35 25.62 -4.67
CA PRO A 287 12.05 26.28 -4.84
C PRO A 287 10.97 25.37 -5.43
N GLU A 288 11.31 24.31 -6.16
CA GLU A 288 10.32 23.36 -6.70
C GLU A 288 9.88 22.34 -5.64
N VAL A 289 10.73 22.04 -4.67
CA VAL A 289 10.47 21.05 -3.62
C VAL A 289 9.83 21.71 -2.38
N LEU A 290 10.21 22.93 -2.06
CA LEU A 290 9.76 23.68 -0.88
C LEU A 290 8.24 23.67 -0.65
N PRO A 291 7.37 23.93 -1.64
CA PRO A 291 5.92 23.94 -1.42
C PRO A 291 5.39 22.59 -0.95
N TRP A 292 6.00 21.49 -1.40
CA TRP A 292 5.61 20.14 -1.03
C TRP A 292 6.08 19.78 0.37
N VAL A 293 7.31 20.14 0.74
CA VAL A 293 7.81 19.98 2.12
C VAL A 293 6.86 20.69 3.09
N GLN A 294 6.56 21.96 2.86
CA GLN A 294 5.65 22.73 3.70
C GLN A 294 4.24 22.14 3.77
N LYS A 295 3.74 21.61 2.64
CA LYS A 295 2.44 20.92 2.60
C LYS A 295 2.43 19.71 3.52
N TYR A 296 3.47 18.87 3.45
CA TYR A 296 3.50 17.64 4.23
C TYR A 296 3.81 17.87 5.71
N GLN A 297 4.63 18.87 6.04
CA GLN A 297 4.83 19.31 7.43
C GLN A 297 3.50 19.73 8.06
N ARG A 298 2.75 20.62 7.39
CA ARG A 298 1.41 21.04 7.84
C ARG A 298 0.44 19.87 7.95
N SER A 299 0.46 18.95 6.97
CA SER A 299 -0.42 17.78 7.02
C SER A 299 -0.11 16.88 8.23
N ARG A 300 1.17 16.69 8.59
CA ARG A 300 1.57 15.91 9.76
C ARG A 300 1.14 16.53 11.09
N GLU A 301 0.96 17.84 11.16
CA GLU A 301 0.43 18.53 12.33
C GLU A 301 -1.07 18.30 12.53
N THR A 302 -1.82 18.07 11.44
CA THR A 302 -3.25 17.79 11.52
C THR A 302 -3.55 16.42 12.13
N VAL A 303 -4.75 16.27 12.68
CA VAL A 303 -5.19 15.00 13.29
C VAL A 303 -5.27 13.89 12.23
N SER A 304 -5.82 14.19 11.06
CA SER A 304 -6.07 13.20 10.01
C SER A 304 -4.81 12.81 9.22
N ARG A 305 -3.82 13.71 9.09
CA ARG A 305 -2.58 13.52 8.31
C ARG A 305 -2.82 13.01 6.88
N THR A 306 -4.00 13.16 6.36
CA THR A 306 -4.47 12.46 5.15
C THR A 306 -3.60 12.76 3.93
N ASP A 307 -3.24 14.02 3.68
CA ASP A 307 -2.44 14.39 2.52
C ASP A 307 -1.06 13.73 2.52
N TYR A 308 -0.38 13.74 3.69
CA TYR A 308 0.93 13.11 3.83
C TYR A 308 0.84 11.59 3.69
N GLU A 309 -0.05 10.96 4.44
CA GLU A 309 -0.15 9.49 4.49
C GLU A 309 -0.57 8.90 3.14
N VAL A 310 -1.58 9.47 2.48
CA VAL A 310 -2.06 8.98 1.18
C VAL A 310 -0.98 9.15 0.10
N ASP A 311 -0.29 10.29 0.07
CA ASP A 311 0.76 10.54 -0.91
C ASP A 311 1.98 9.64 -0.68
N LEU A 312 2.34 9.38 0.59
CA LEU A 312 3.43 8.47 0.94
C LEU A 312 3.11 7.02 0.51
N ILE A 313 1.92 6.52 0.85
CA ILE A 313 1.49 5.17 0.47
C ILE A 313 1.44 5.02 -1.06
N THR A 314 0.90 6.03 -1.75
CA THR A 314 0.80 6.02 -3.21
C THR A 314 2.19 6.01 -3.85
N THR A 315 3.14 6.79 -3.30
CA THR A 315 4.52 6.85 -3.79
C THR A 315 5.25 5.53 -3.52
N LEU A 316 5.14 4.99 -2.31
CA LEU A 316 5.72 3.69 -1.97
C LEU A 316 5.14 2.57 -2.85
N THR A 317 3.84 2.60 -3.14
CA THR A 317 3.21 1.63 -4.04
C THR A 317 3.80 1.70 -5.45
N LYS A 318 4.04 2.91 -5.97
CA LYS A 318 4.69 3.09 -7.28
C LYS A 318 6.12 2.56 -7.27
N LEU A 319 6.91 2.91 -6.26
CA LEU A 319 8.29 2.41 -6.11
C LEU A 319 8.31 0.89 -6.05
N SER A 320 7.43 0.30 -5.26
CA SER A 320 7.31 -1.15 -5.08
C SER A 320 6.87 -1.92 -6.35
N SER A 321 6.47 -1.22 -7.41
CA SER A 321 6.06 -1.81 -8.69
C SER A 321 7.07 -1.62 -9.83
N LEU A 322 8.14 -0.83 -9.62
CA LEU A 322 9.10 -0.49 -10.66
C LEU A 322 9.76 -1.74 -11.26
N GLY A 323 9.56 -1.96 -12.56
CA GLY A 323 10.18 -3.07 -13.30
C GLY A 323 9.73 -4.47 -12.88
N GLN A 324 8.79 -4.61 -11.94
CA GLN A 324 8.41 -5.90 -11.39
C GLN A 324 7.27 -6.56 -12.17
N GLN A 325 7.44 -7.86 -12.39
CA GLN A 325 6.37 -8.75 -12.83
C GLN A 325 5.88 -9.53 -11.61
N ILE A 326 4.64 -9.29 -11.20
CA ILE A 326 4.07 -9.91 -10.01
C ILE A 326 3.55 -11.31 -10.37
N ASN A 327 4.08 -12.32 -9.72
CA ASN A 327 3.56 -13.68 -9.81
C ASN A 327 2.36 -13.85 -8.85
N TYR A 328 1.17 -13.78 -9.38
CA TYR A 328 -0.07 -13.93 -8.59
C TYR A 328 -0.32 -15.36 -8.09
N GLU A 329 0.41 -16.34 -8.58
CA GLU A 329 0.35 -17.75 -8.12
C GLU A 329 1.41 -18.06 -7.05
N ALA A 330 2.35 -17.15 -6.78
CA ALA A 330 3.35 -17.33 -5.73
C ALA A 330 2.68 -17.58 -4.37
N TYR A 331 3.34 -18.38 -3.54
CA TYR A 331 2.92 -18.70 -2.17
C TYR A 331 1.59 -19.46 -2.04
N THR A 332 1.12 -20.04 -3.14
CA THR A 332 -0.02 -20.96 -3.10
C THR A 332 0.49 -22.41 -2.97
N TYR A 333 -0.28 -23.23 -2.26
CA TYR A 333 0.03 -24.65 -2.25
C TYR A 333 -0.32 -25.23 -3.61
N PRO A 334 0.51 -26.17 -4.14
CA PRO A 334 0.12 -26.89 -5.32
C PRO A 334 -1.22 -27.58 -5.01
N ALA A 335 -2.30 -27.14 -5.68
CA ALA A 335 -3.49 -27.94 -5.75
C ALA A 335 -3.03 -29.32 -6.26
N LYS A 336 -3.38 -30.43 -5.56
CA LYS A 336 -3.15 -31.77 -6.09
C LYS A 336 -3.74 -31.74 -7.49
N LYS A 337 -2.89 -31.77 -8.52
CA LYS A 337 -3.34 -31.89 -9.91
C LYS A 337 -4.13 -33.16 -9.95
N ILE A 338 -5.44 -33.05 -10.07
CA ILE A 338 -6.30 -34.23 -10.28
C ILE A 338 -5.89 -34.73 -11.66
N ASP A 339 -5.22 -35.86 -11.68
CA ASP A 339 -4.83 -36.52 -12.91
C ASP A 339 -6.13 -37.07 -13.55
N LEU A 340 -6.67 -36.30 -14.48
CA LEU A 340 -7.91 -36.64 -15.18
C LEU A 340 -7.82 -38.00 -15.91
N THR A 341 -6.60 -38.49 -16.18
CA THR A 341 -6.39 -39.80 -16.80
C THR A 341 -6.63 -40.96 -15.83
N LYS A 342 -6.65 -40.70 -14.52
CA LYS A 342 -6.92 -41.69 -13.47
C LYS A 342 -8.36 -41.71 -12.99
N LEU A 343 -9.19 -40.77 -13.44
CA LEU A 343 -10.63 -40.83 -13.24
C LEU A 343 -11.17 -41.94 -14.13
N LYS A 344 -11.42 -43.11 -13.56
CA LYS A 344 -12.25 -44.13 -14.20
C LYS A 344 -13.64 -43.57 -14.38
N LEU A 345 -14.03 -43.21 -15.55
CA LEU A 345 -15.40 -42.94 -15.99
C LEU A 345 -16.18 -44.23 -16.05
#